data_06535f5680f813fd9eb1bfd8ebfae97a
#
_entry.id   06535f5680f813fd9eb1bfd8ebfae97a
#
_cell.length_a   1.000
_cell.length_b   1.000
_cell.length_c   1.000
_cell.angle_alpha   90.00
_cell.angle_beta   90.00
_cell.angle_gamma   90.00
#
_symmetry.space_group_name_H-M   'P 1'
#
loop_
_entity.id
_entity.type
_entity.pdbx_description
1 polymer ?
#
loop_
_entity_poly.entity_id
_entity_poly.type
_entity_poly.pdbx_seq_one_letter_code
_entity_poly.pdbx_strand_id
1 'polypeptide(L)'
;VTTLCRLLGLALLKEDTLEDDQVSDRAHAAGFDVAVAGEAAIRAALEHMAARATGALDEAGKAFGPLYSRLNRDYLNDPGFDPFRNILRECVLENWPIAPGEMVLGQVVPERRLHSVTTAATEIGIGTKVLEHFLVEVGAIAADDPRPQSRRLFDAKAYAGLMAEIPDPV
;
A
#
# COMPACT_ATOMS: atom_id res chain seq x y z
N VAL A 1 -20.27 11.00 4.24
CA VAL A 1 -20.67 9.66 3.75
C VAL A 1 -20.72 9.63 2.22
N THR A 2 -21.52 10.50 1.59
CA THR A 2 -21.67 10.53 0.12
C THR A 2 -20.34 10.71 -0.62
N THR A 3 -19.51 11.66 -0.18
CA THR A 3 -18.19 11.93 -0.76
C THR A 3 -17.29 10.71 -0.67
N LEU A 4 -17.25 10.06 0.49
CA LEU A 4 -16.43 8.87 0.71
C LEU A 4 -16.89 7.72 -0.18
N CYS A 5 -18.20 7.48 -0.29
CA CYS A 5 -18.73 6.44 -1.17
C CYS A 5 -18.34 6.67 -2.63
N ARG A 6 -18.38 7.93 -3.10
CA ARG A 6 -17.94 8.26 -4.46
C ARG A 6 -16.44 8.02 -4.67
N LEU A 7 -15.60 8.45 -3.73
CA LEU A 7 -14.16 8.25 -3.82
C LEU A 7 -13.78 6.75 -3.79
N LEU A 8 -14.41 6.00 -2.90
CA LEU A 8 -14.22 4.54 -2.83
C LEU A 8 -14.69 3.87 -4.13
N GLY A 9 -15.84 4.29 -4.65
CA GLY A 9 -16.36 3.78 -5.92
C GLY A 9 -15.46 4.09 -7.11
N LEU A 10 -14.86 5.27 -7.17
CA LEU A 10 -13.87 5.61 -8.21
C LEU A 10 -12.69 4.63 -8.18
N ALA A 11 -12.19 4.33 -7.01
CA ALA A 11 -11.09 3.37 -6.86
C ALA A 11 -11.51 1.96 -7.28
N LEU A 12 -12.72 1.53 -6.90
CA LEU A 12 -13.28 0.23 -7.30
C LEU A 12 -13.46 0.09 -8.81
N LEU A 13 -13.92 1.17 -9.47
CA LEU A 13 -14.18 1.19 -10.90
C LEU A 13 -12.95 1.59 -11.72
N LYS A 14 -11.83 1.95 -11.07
CA LYS A 14 -10.62 2.48 -11.70
C LYS A 14 -10.89 3.73 -12.55
N GLU A 15 -11.72 4.63 -12.04
CA GLU A 15 -12.04 5.91 -12.66
C GLU A 15 -11.28 7.04 -11.98
N ASP A 16 -10.89 8.05 -12.76
CA ASP A 16 -10.03 9.14 -12.28
C ASP A 16 -10.78 10.43 -11.94
N THR A 17 -12.03 10.57 -12.39
CA THR A 17 -12.77 11.83 -12.25
C THR A 17 -14.26 11.59 -11.96
N LEU A 18 -14.86 12.55 -11.23
CA LEU A 18 -16.30 12.62 -10.96
C LEU A 18 -17.03 13.63 -11.88
N GLU A 19 -16.36 14.14 -12.91
CA GLU A 19 -16.94 15.16 -13.79
C GLU A 19 -18.12 14.63 -14.63
N ASP A 20 -18.13 13.34 -14.94
CA ASP A 20 -19.25 12.69 -15.61
C ASP A 20 -20.29 12.23 -14.57
N ASP A 21 -21.53 12.70 -14.69
CA ASP A 21 -22.62 12.35 -13.78
C ASP A 21 -22.90 10.83 -13.74
N GLN A 22 -22.75 10.14 -14.87
CA GLN A 22 -22.94 8.69 -14.94
C GLN A 22 -21.84 7.95 -14.17
N VAL A 23 -20.60 8.41 -14.31
CA VAL A 23 -19.47 7.85 -13.54
C VAL A 23 -19.67 8.13 -12.06
N SER A 24 -20.08 9.34 -11.70
CA SER A 24 -20.35 9.72 -10.31
C SER A 24 -21.43 8.86 -9.68
N ASP A 25 -22.53 8.59 -10.39
CA ASP A 25 -23.64 7.75 -9.89
C ASP A 25 -23.22 6.32 -9.73
N ARG A 26 -22.50 5.74 -10.70
CA ARG A 26 -21.95 4.38 -10.60
C ARG A 26 -20.93 4.24 -9.47
N ALA A 27 -20.05 5.23 -9.33
CA ALA A 27 -19.05 5.25 -8.27
C ALA A 27 -19.71 5.31 -6.89
N HIS A 28 -20.73 6.17 -6.73
CA HIS A 28 -21.47 6.25 -5.48
C HIS A 28 -22.13 4.93 -5.14
N ALA A 29 -22.82 4.29 -6.10
CA ALA A 29 -23.50 3.01 -5.89
C ALA A 29 -22.51 1.90 -5.51
N ALA A 30 -21.38 1.79 -6.22
CA ALA A 30 -20.35 0.79 -5.94
C ALA A 30 -19.71 0.98 -4.57
N GLY A 31 -19.36 2.22 -4.21
CA GLY A 31 -18.79 2.55 -2.91
C GLY A 31 -19.78 2.37 -1.77
N PHE A 32 -21.04 2.73 -1.97
CA PHE A 32 -22.09 2.55 -0.99
C PHE A 32 -22.31 1.07 -0.67
N ASP A 33 -22.37 0.20 -1.69
CA ASP A 33 -22.56 -1.24 -1.49
C ASP A 33 -21.47 -1.85 -0.61
N VAL A 34 -20.22 -1.41 -0.78
CA VAL A 34 -19.10 -1.84 0.08
C VAL A 34 -19.23 -1.24 1.48
N ALA A 35 -19.48 0.07 1.56
CA ALA A 35 -19.52 0.79 2.84
C ALA A 35 -20.65 0.28 3.74
N VAL A 36 -21.82 -0.01 3.20
CA VAL A 36 -22.97 -0.52 3.95
C VAL A 36 -22.73 -1.93 4.48
N ALA A 37 -21.88 -2.71 3.83
CA ALA A 37 -21.50 -4.04 4.30
C ALA A 37 -20.53 -4.01 5.49
N GLY A 38 -19.95 -2.83 5.83
CA GLY A 38 -19.18 -2.60 7.04
C GLY A 38 -17.67 -2.56 6.83
N GLU A 39 -16.95 -2.38 7.93
CA GLU A 39 -15.49 -2.19 7.93
C GLU A 39 -14.74 -3.36 7.29
N ALA A 40 -15.13 -4.59 7.58
CA ALA A 40 -14.50 -5.77 7.01
C ALA A 40 -14.57 -5.79 5.48
N ALA A 41 -15.72 -5.37 4.91
CA ALA A 41 -15.89 -5.27 3.47
C ALA A 41 -15.02 -4.15 2.86
N ILE A 42 -14.90 -3.03 3.55
CA ILE A 42 -14.02 -1.93 3.14
C ILE A 42 -12.57 -2.42 3.12
N ARG A 43 -12.10 -3.07 4.18
CA ARG A 43 -10.74 -3.63 4.26
C ARG A 43 -10.48 -4.62 3.14
N ALA A 44 -11.42 -5.54 2.89
CA ALA A 44 -11.30 -6.52 1.83
C ALA A 44 -11.21 -5.88 0.44
N ALA A 45 -12.01 -4.85 0.18
CA ALA A 45 -11.97 -4.11 -1.08
C ALA A 45 -10.61 -3.41 -1.29
N LEU A 46 -10.09 -2.76 -0.26
CA LEU A 46 -8.78 -2.09 -0.32
C LEU A 46 -7.64 -3.10 -0.51
N GLU A 47 -7.66 -4.23 0.20
CA GLU A 47 -6.69 -5.31 0.03
C GLU A 47 -6.71 -5.88 -1.39
N HIS A 48 -7.89 -6.02 -1.98
CA HIS A 48 -8.03 -6.47 -3.36
C HIS A 48 -7.40 -5.49 -4.35
N MET A 49 -7.57 -4.17 -4.13
CA MET A 49 -6.91 -3.14 -4.94
C MET A 49 -5.39 -3.20 -4.76
N ALA A 50 -4.91 -3.32 -3.53
CA ALA A 50 -3.49 -3.43 -3.22
C ALA A 50 -2.85 -4.65 -3.88
N ALA A 51 -3.53 -5.79 -3.87
CA ALA A 51 -3.06 -7.04 -4.47
C ALA A 51 -2.87 -6.94 -6.00
N ARG A 52 -3.58 -6.02 -6.66
CA ARG A 52 -3.42 -5.78 -8.10
C ARG A 52 -2.29 -4.80 -8.43
N ALA A 53 -1.74 -4.10 -7.45
CA ALA A 53 -0.64 -3.16 -7.61
C ALA A 53 0.70 -3.93 -7.56
N THR A 54 1.05 -4.62 -8.63
CA THR A 54 2.20 -5.54 -8.70
C THR A 54 3.41 -4.98 -9.45
N GLY A 55 3.26 -3.88 -10.16
CA GLY A 55 4.33 -3.26 -10.95
C GLY A 55 5.29 -2.42 -10.13
N ALA A 56 6.48 -2.19 -10.67
CA ALA A 56 7.53 -1.39 -10.03
C ALA A 56 7.10 0.06 -9.75
N LEU A 57 6.20 0.60 -10.58
CA LEU A 57 5.68 1.97 -10.46
C LEU A 57 4.31 2.04 -9.78
N ASP A 58 3.81 0.94 -9.26
CA ASP A 58 2.49 0.86 -8.63
C ASP A 58 2.58 1.27 -7.16
N GLU A 59 2.79 2.55 -6.92
CA GLU A 59 2.77 3.14 -5.58
C GLU A 59 1.34 3.22 -5.03
N ALA A 60 1.20 3.38 -3.72
CA ALA A 60 -0.10 3.43 -3.04
C ALA A 60 -1.02 4.51 -3.61
N GLY A 61 -0.48 5.71 -3.86
CA GLY A 61 -1.25 6.81 -4.45
C GLY A 61 -1.83 6.48 -5.82
N LYS A 62 -1.11 5.72 -6.63
CA LYS A 62 -1.58 5.26 -7.94
C LYS A 62 -2.59 4.13 -7.81
N ALA A 63 -2.37 3.19 -6.89
CA ALA A 63 -3.24 2.04 -6.69
C ALA A 63 -4.65 2.45 -6.27
N PHE A 64 -4.76 3.48 -5.42
CA PHE A 64 -6.04 3.96 -4.89
C PHE A 64 -6.58 5.21 -5.62
N GLY A 65 -5.77 5.85 -6.45
CA GLY A 65 -6.17 7.00 -7.27
C GLY A 65 -6.75 8.17 -6.47
N PRO A 66 -7.88 8.75 -6.91
CA PRO A 66 -8.48 9.91 -6.24
C PRO A 66 -8.85 9.66 -4.77
N LEU A 67 -9.18 8.44 -4.39
CA LEU A 67 -9.43 8.09 -2.99
C LEU A 67 -8.23 8.47 -2.11
N TYR A 68 -7.03 8.06 -2.50
CA TYR A 68 -5.81 8.38 -1.76
C TYR A 68 -5.49 9.88 -1.82
N SER A 69 -5.46 10.46 -3.03
CA SER A 69 -5.03 11.85 -3.23
C SER A 69 -5.97 12.85 -2.54
N ARG A 70 -7.28 12.61 -2.56
CA ARG A 70 -8.25 13.50 -1.92
C ARG A 70 -8.20 13.40 -0.40
N LEU A 71 -8.07 12.19 0.16
CA LEU A 71 -7.89 11.98 1.59
C LEU A 71 -6.54 12.53 2.09
N ASN A 72 -5.53 12.54 1.25
CA ASN A 72 -4.20 13.03 1.60
C ASN A 72 -4.03 14.55 1.46
N ARG A 73 -4.92 15.24 0.78
CA ARG A 73 -4.86 16.69 0.55
C ARG A 73 -6.12 17.41 0.99
N ASP A 74 -7.21 17.23 0.24
CA ASP A 74 -8.43 18.04 0.40
C ASP A 74 -9.14 17.79 1.74
N TYR A 75 -9.12 16.55 2.21
CA TYR A 75 -9.81 16.13 3.44
C TYR A 75 -8.86 15.71 4.56
N LEU A 76 -7.58 16.06 4.45
CA LEU A 76 -6.56 15.61 5.41
C LEU A 76 -6.87 16.02 6.84
N ASN A 77 -7.42 17.22 7.03
CA ASN A 77 -7.73 17.80 8.33
C ASN A 77 -9.21 17.66 8.72
N ASP A 78 -10.00 16.91 7.96
CA ASP A 78 -11.40 16.65 8.29
C ASP A 78 -11.50 15.41 9.17
N PRO A 79 -11.88 15.57 10.45
CA PRO A 79 -11.97 14.46 11.40
C PRO A 79 -13.05 13.44 11.03
N GLY A 80 -14.02 13.82 10.21
CA GLY A 80 -15.04 12.88 9.72
C GLY A 80 -14.49 11.76 8.87
N PHE A 81 -13.31 11.94 8.27
CA PHE A 81 -12.64 10.92 7.45
C PHE A 81 -11.59 10.11 8.24
N ASP A 82 -11.32 10.44 9.51
CA ASP A 82 -10.28 9.77 10.30
C ASP A 82 -10.43 8.24 10.36
N PRO A 83 -11.62 7.68 10.63
CA PRO A 83 -11.76 6.22 10.68
C PRO A 83 -11.37 5.55 9.35
N PHE A 84 -11.76 6.15 8.24
CA PHE A 84 -11.45 5.61 6.92
C PHE A 84 -9.97 5.82 6.56
N ARG A 85 -9.40 6.99 6.88
CA ARG A 85 -7.95 7.21 6.70
C ARG A 85 -7.13 6.18 7.45
N ASN A 86 -7.55 5.82 8.67
CA ASN A 86 -6.87 4.81 9.46
C ASN A 86 -6.91 3.43 8.79
N ILE A 87 -8.05 3.04 8.24
CA ILE A 87 -8.20 1.79 7.49
C ILE A 87 -7.29 1.79 6.24
N LEU A 88 -7.33 2.87 5.47
CA LEU A 88 -6.51 2.99 4.26
C LEU A 88 -5.02 3.01 4.60
N ARG A 89 -4.62 3.71 5.65
CA ARG A 89 -3.22 3.74 6.13
C ARG A 89 -2.73 2.35 6.51
N GLU A 90 -3.50 1.57 7.26
CA GLU A 90 -3.15 0.20 7.60
C GLU A 90 -2.96 -0.65 6.35
N CYS A 91 -3.85 -0.55 5.37
CA CYS A 91 -3.72 -1.24 4.09
C CYS A 91 -2.41 -0.86 3.37
N VAL A 92 -2.06 0.42 3.35
CA VAL A 92 -0.80 0.90 2.74
C VAL A 92 0.41 0.30 3.46
N LEU A 93 0.43 0.35 4.78
CA LEU A 93 1.56 -0.16 5.58
C LEU A 93 1.72 -1.67 5.51
N GLU A 94 0.65 -2.39 5.22
CA GLU A 94 0.67 -3.85 5.04
C GLU A 94 1.05 -4.30 3.62
N ASN A 95 1.07 -3.38 2.65
CA ASN A 95 1.27 -3.74 1.24
C ASN A 95 2.41 -2.97 0.53
N TRP A 96 2.99 -1.96 1.15
CA TRP A 96 4.10 -1.18 0.59
C TRP A 96 5.25 -1.03 1.58
N PRO A 97 6.50 -0.98 1.08
CA PRO A 97 7.69 -0.87 1.92
C PRO A 97 7.95 0.60 2.32
N ILE A 98 7.15 1.12 3.24
CA ILE A 98 7.24 2.51 3.70
C ILE A 98 8.36 2.66 4.72
N ALA A 99 9.25 3.65 4.52
CA ALA A 99 10.37 3.91 5.42
C ALA A 99 9.93 4.62 6.71
N PRO A 100 10.64 4.39 7.83
CA PRO A 100 10.44 5.22 9.03
C PRO A 100 10.64 6.69 8.71
N GLY A 101 9.81 7.55 9.27
CA GLY A 101 9.84 8.99 9.02
C GLY A 101 9.05 9.45 7.80
N GLU A 102 8.63 8.56 6.91
CA GLU A 102 7.69 8.92 5.85
C GLU A 102 6.31 9.21 6.41
N MET A 103 5.59 10.10 5.72
CA MET A 103 4.24 10.49 6.11
C MET A 103 3.23 9.77 5.22
N VAL A 104 2.28 9.06 5.82
CA VAL A 104 1.19 8.36 5.13
C VAL A 104 -0.13 8.88 5.66
N LEU A 105 -0.91 9.54 4.81
CA LEU A 105 -2.22 10.09 5.13
C LEU A 105 -2.20 10.92 6.44
N GLY A 106 -1.20 11.80 6.54
CA GLY A 106 -1.06 12.75 7.63
C GLY A 106 -0.40 12.23 8.90
N GLN A 107 0.06 10.98 8.93
CA GLN A 107 0.80 10.43 10.08
C GLN A 107 2.18 9.95 9.68
N VAL A 108 3.15 10.28 10.53
CA VAL A 108 4.53 9.80 10.36
C VAL A 108 4.59 8.32 10.72
N VAL A 109 5.25 7.53 9.88
CA VAL A 109 5.47 6.10 10.13
C VAL A 109 6.62 5.95 11.12
N PRO A 110 6.39 5.38 12.33
CA PRO A 110 7.42 5.30 13.36
C PRO A 110 8.45 4.20 13.11
N GLU A 111 8.06 3.13 12.45
CA GLU A 111 8.93 1.98 12.18
C GLU A 111 8.54 1.32 10.87
N ARG A 112 9.50 0.65 10.24
CA ARG A 112 9.27 -0.09 9.01
C ARG A 112 8.55 -1.42 9.32
N ARG A 113 7.44 -1.68 8.64
CA ARG A 113 6.74 -2.98 8.71
C ARG A 113 7.24 -3.94 7.63
N LEU A 114 7.45 -3.42 6.41
CA LEU A 114 7.86 -4.22 5.26
C LEU A 114 9.13 -3.66 4.63
N HIS A 115 9.96 -4.58 4.15
CA HIS A 115 10.97 -4.32 3.14
C HIS A 115 10.53 -4.88 1.79
N SER A 116 10.99 -4.25 0.72
CA SER A 116 11.19 -4.95 -0.55
C SER A 116 12.64 -5.41 -0.64
N VAL A 117 12.96 -6.25 -1.62
CA VAL A 117 14.37 -6.59 -1.91
C VAL A 117 15.17 -5.32 -2.17
N THR A 118 14.60 -4.39 -2.95
CA THR A 118 15.27 -3.12 -3.29
C THR A 118 15.53 -2.25 -2.06
N THR A 119 14.55 -2.05 -1.18
CA THR A 119 14.73 -1.20 0.01
C THR A 119 15.72 -1.79 0.99
N ALA A 120 15.66 -3.11 1.20
CA ALA A 120 16.61 -3.79 2.08
C ALA A 120 18.04 -3.77 1.54
N ALA A 121 18.20 -4.02 0.24
CA ALA A 121 19.51 -3.95 -0.41
C ALA A 121 20.15 -2.56 -0.29
N THR A 122 19.35 -1.51 -0.45
CA THR A 122 19.82 -0.12 -0.30
C THR A 122 20.25 0.18 1.14
N GLU A 123 19.48 -0.24 2.13
CA GLU A 123 19.80 0.01 3.54
C GLU A 123 21.03 -0.79 4.01
N ILE A 124 21.18 -2.04 3.55
CA ILE A 124 22.32 -2.89 3.91
C ILE A 124 23.57 -2.51 3.11
N GLY A 125 23.39 -1.98 1.90
CA GLY A 125 24.50 -1.62 1.01
C GLY A 125 25.06 -2.79 0.20
N ILE A 126 24.21 -3.76 -0.17
CA ILE A 126 24.61 -4.91 -1.00
C ILE A 126 23.80 -4.94 -2.30
N GLY A 127 24.27 -5.75 -3.26
CA GLY A 127 23.57 -5.92 -4.54
C GLY A 127 22.22 -6.61 -4.37
N THR A 128 21.22 -6.17 -5.14
CA THR A 128 19.86 -6.70 -5.07
C THR A 128 19.78 -8.20 -5.37
N LYS A 129 20.56 -8.69 -6.32
CA LYS A 129 20.58 -10.13 -6.70
C LYS A 129 21.16 -11.00 -5.59
N VAL A 130 22.19 -10.51 -4.91
CA VAL A 130 22.81 -11.22 -3.79
C VAL A 130 21.83 -11.33 -2.62
N LEU A 131 21.18 -10.21 -2.29
CA LEU A 131 20.17 -10.21 -1.24
C LEU A 131 18.96 -11.07 -1.60
N GLU A 132 18.49 -10.99 -2.83
CA GLU A 132 17.36 -11.80 -3.30
C GLU A 132 17.63 -13.30 -3.12
N HIS A 133 18.81 -13.76 -3.53
CA HIS A 133 19.21 -15.14 -3.37
C HIS A 133 19.20 -15.57 -1.89
N PHE A 134 19.75 -14.75 -1.02
CA PHE A 134 19.72 -14.99 0.44
C PHE A 134 18.28 -15.05 0.99
N LEU A 135 17.43 -14.11 0.60
CA LEU A 135 16.04 -14.05 1.06
C LEU A 135 15.21 -15.24 0.58
N VAL A 136 15.48 -15.76 -0.61
CA VAL A 136 14.87 -17.02 -1.09
C VAL A 136 15.35 -18.20 -0.25
N GLU A 137 16.64 -18.30 0.05
CA GLU A 137 17.19 -19.40 0.84
C GLU A 137 16.62 -19.45 2.25
N VAL A 138 16.42 -18.29 2.90
CA VAL A 138 15.84 -18.24 4.25
C VAL A 138 14.30 -18.29 4.27
N GLY A 139 13.67 -18.35 3.10
CA GLY A 139 12.23 -18.46 2.98
C GLY A 139 11.45 -17.15 3.16
N ALA A 140 12.15 -16.00 3.11
CA ALA A 140 11.51 -14.70 3.26
C ALA A 140 10.67 -14.31 2.04
N ILE A 141 11.11 -14.70 0.84
CA ILE A 141 10.41 -14.48 -0.43
C ILE A 141 10.40 -15.78 -1.24
N ALA A 142 9.41 -15.89 -2.13
CA ALA A 142 9.32 -17.04 -3.03
C ALA A 142 10.25 -16.87 -4.23
N ALA A 143 10.92 -17.95 -4.66
CA ALA A 143 11.80 -17.93 -5.82
C ALA A 143 11.07 -17.66 -7.13
N ASP A 144 9.80 -18.07 -7.21
CA ASP A 144 8.95 -17.99 -8.40
C ASP A 144 8.01 -16.77 -8.40
N ASP A 145 8.20 -15.81 -7.49
CA ASP A 145 7.41 -14.58 -7.46
C ASP A 145 7.65 -13.77 -8.74
N PRO A 146 6.62 -13.52 -9.57
CA PRO A 146 6.78 -12.80 -10.83
C PRO A 146 6.95 -11.28 -10.66
N ARG A 147 6.75 -10.74 -9.45
CA ARG A 147 6.84 -9.31 -9.20
C ARG A 147 8.29 -8.82 -9.30
N PRO A 148 8.52 -7.55 -9.66
CA PRO A 148 9.86 -6.97 -9.64
C PRO A 148 10.42 -6.88 -8.21
N GLN A 149 11.71 -6.76 -8.07
CA GLN A 149 12.40 -6.72 -6.77
C GLN A 149 11.85 -5.63 -5.83
N SER A 150 11.43 -4.50 -6.39
CA SER A 150 10.79 -3.41 -5.62
C SER A 150 9.40 -3.77 -5.07
N ARG A 151 8.81 -4.87 -5.51
CA ARG A 151 7.50 -5.37 -5.09
C ARG A 151 7.54 -6.78 -4.48
N ARG A 152 8.71 -7.34 -4.29
CA ARG A 152 8.90 -8.59 -3.54
C ARG A 152 9.12 -8.23 -2.08
N LEU A 153 8.06 -8.39 -1.28
CA LEU A 153 7.96 -7.88 0.07
C LEU A 153 8.18 -8.95 1.12
N PHE A 154 8.76 -8.56 2.25
CA PHE A 154 8.93 -9.44 3.41
C PHE A 154 8.85 -8.62 4.71
N ASP A 155 8.56 -9.29 5.82
CA ASP A 155 8.41 -8.66 7.12
C ASP A 155 9.77 -8.16 7.63
N ALA A 156 9.89 -6.84 7.83
CA ALA A 156 11.15 -6.22 8.24
C ALA A 156 11.59 -6.66 9.64
N LYS A 157 10.66 -6.82 10.57
CA LYS A 157 10.99 -7.25 11.95
C LYS A 157 11.36 -8.71 12.03
N ALA A 158 10.62 -9.57 11.32
CA ALA A 158 10.85 -11.01 11.35
C ALA A 158 12.24 -11.38 10.83
N TYR A 159 12.77 -10.62 9.87
CA TYR A 159 14.06 -10.90 9.22
C TYR A 159 15.19 -9.95 9.62
N ALA A 160 14.95 -8.99 10.53
CA ALA A 160 15.95 -8.00 10.95
C ALA A 160 17.23 -8.64 11.50
N GLY A 161 17.09 -9.67 12.32
CA GLY A 161 18.24 -10.39 12.90
C GLY A 161 19.08 -11.10 11.86
N LEU A 162 18.43 -11.76 10.89
CA LEU A 162 19.12 -12.43 9.78
C LEU A 162 19.83 -11.45 8.86
N MET A 163 19.21 -10.30 8.56
CA MET A 163 19.84 -9.26 7.75
C MET A 163 21.07 -8.64 8.44
N ALA A 164 21.04 -8.50 9.75
CA ALA A 164 22.16 -7.97 10.53
C ALA A 164 23.40 -8.89 10.50
N GLU A 165 23.21 -10.17 10.21
CA GLU A 165 24.29 -11.16 10.11
C GLU A 165 24.93 -11.20 8.73
N ILE A 166 24.37 -10.49 7.74
CA ILE A 166 24.98 -10.41 6.40
C ILE A 166 26.26 -9.58 6.49
N PRO A 167 27.42 -10.16 6.09
CA PRO A 167 28.67 -9.43 6.16
C PRO A 167 28.65 -8.17 5.33
N ASP A 168 29.25 -7.09 5.84
CA ASP A 168 29.43 -5.88 5.05
C ASP A 168 30.18 -6.22 3.76
N PRO A 169 29.77 -5.68 2.62
CA PRO A 169 30.50 -5.88 1.39
C PRO A 169 31.87 -5.21 1.51
N VAL A 170 32.90 -6.00 1.33
CA VAL A 170 34.29 -5.52 1.39
C VAL A 170 34.66 -4.83 0.08
#